data_037fa5f6e85abcce392dda2dd69d90ef
#
_entry.id   037fa5f6e85abcce392dda2dd69d90ef
#
_cell.length_a   1.000
_cell.length_b   1.000
_cell.length_c   1.000
_cell.angle_alpha   90.00
_cell.angle_beta   90.00
_cell.angle_gamma   90.00
#
_symmetry.space_group_name_H-M   'P 1'
#
loop_
_entity.id
_entity.type
_entity.pdbx_description
1 polymer ?
#
loop_
_entity_poly.entity_id
_entity_poly.type
_entity_poly.pdbx_seq_one_letter_code
_entity_poly.pdbx_strand_id
1 'polypeptide(L)'
;SQYTVDLYGRRRTVEAYSQVVMVKTLKQKIRVVWVYRRTRYVALFTTDLSLSVEQIIAYYGARWKIESGIKEIKQEIGSARSQTRNAQAVSNHLQFCMMATSLTWIYADRLSYTPSRRHQVQGRSSFAFSDVRRMIAEAALDKDFQTLLPKAEQQPLNSFIHTLLRMVA
;
A
#
# COMPACT_ATOMS: atom_id res chain seq x y z
N SER A 1 12.11 -21.28 -18.54
CA SER A 1 12.99 -21.24 -17.35
C SER A 1 12.17 -21.03 -16.10
N GLN A 2 12.71 -21.46 -14.96
CA GLN A 2 12.12 -21.21 -13.64
C GLN A 2 12.78 -20.00 -12.99
N TYR A 3 11.98 -19.15 -12.36
CA TYR A 3 12.40 -17.93 -11.69
C TYR A 3 11.85 -17.90 -10.26
N THR A 4 12.67 -17.47 -9.31
CA THR A 4 12.23 -17.30 -7.93
C THR A 4 11.95 -15.82 -7.67
N VAL A 5 10.71 -15.49 -7.33
CA VAL A 5 10.23 -14.11 -7.19
C VAL A 5 9.45 -13.93 -5.90
N ASP A 6 9.51 -12.72 -5.35
CA ASP A 6 8.70 -12.34 -4.20
C ASP A 6 7.36 -11.78 -4.67
N LEU A 7 6.29 -12.57 -4.48
CA LEU A 7 4.93 -12.20 -4.86
C LEU A 7 4.00 -12.21 -3.65
N TYR A 8 3.37 -11.07 -3.40
CA TYR A 8 2.38 -10.93 -2.31
C TYR A 8 2.95 -11.27 -0.93
N GLY A 9 4.22 -10.90 -0.69
CA GLY A 9 4.94 -11.17 0.57
C GLY A 9 5.31 -12.63 0.78
N ARG A 10 5.42 -13.41 -0.30
CA ARG A 10 5.86 -14.81 -0.27
C ARG A 10 6.82 -15.09 -1.40
N ARG A 11 7.87 -15.82 -1.11
CA ARG A 11 8.79 -16.33 -2.12
C ARG A 11 8.11 -17.46 -2.93
N ARG A 12 8.11 -17.33 -4.25
CA ARG A 12 7.46 -18.29 -5.17
C ARG A 12 8.35 -18.60 -6.35
N THR A 13 8.34 -19.84 -6.78
CA THR A 13 8.92 -20.24 -8.05
C THR A 13 7.85 -20.20 -9.13
N VAL A 14 8.14 -19.53 -10.23
CA VAL A 14 7.27 -19.39 -11.39
C VAL A 14 8.02 -19.81 -12.63
N GLU A 15 7.29 -20.39 -13.57
CA GLU A 15 7.81 -20.71 -14.89
C GLU A 15 7.51 -19.56 -15.86
N ALA A 16 8.54 -19.06 -16.54
CA ALA A 16 8.37 -17.97 -17.49
C ALA A 16 9.31 -18.10 -18.70
N TYR A 17 8.87 -17.51 -19.80
CA TYR A 17 9.66 -17.31 -21.02
C TYR A 17 9.79 -15.82 -21.30
N SER A 18 10.95 -15.38 -21.74
CA SER A 18 11.20 -13.97 -22.03
C SER A 18 11.85 -13.80 -23.41
N GLN A 19 11.40 -12.80 -24.14
CA GLN A 19 11.96 -12.41 -25.43
C GLN A 19 11.90 -10.91 -25.63
N VAL A 20 12.93 -10.35 -26.27
CA VAL A 20 12.93 -8.97 -26.75
C VAL A 20 12.39 -8.94 -28.17
N VAL A 21 11.34 -8.15 -28.39
CA VAL A 21 10.67 -8.03 -29.68
C VAL A 21 10.56 -6.57 -30.12
N MET A 22 10.54 -6.35 -31.42
CA MET A 22 10.27 -5.04 -32.01
C MET A 22 8.77 -4.84 -32.15
N VAL A 23 8.20 -3.82 -31.54
CA VAL A 23 6.78 -3.48 -31.69
C VAL A 23 6.66 -2.33 -32.68
N LYS A 24 6.08 -2.63 -33.85
CA LYS A 24 5.94 -1.67 -34.95
C LYS A 24 5.16 -0.41 -34.55
N THR A 25 4.08 -0.55 -33.77
CA THR A 25 3.26 0.55 -33.32
C THR A 25 3.99 1.50 -32.37
N LEU A 26 4.86 0.96 -31.52
CA LEU A 26 5.67 1.75 -30.58
C LEU A 26 7.01 2.19 -31.18
N LYS A 27 7.37 1.65 -32.37
CA LYS A 27 8.65 1.88 -33.06
C LYS A 27 9.88 1.64 -32.15
N GLN A 28 9.76 0.72 -31.19
CA GLN A 28 10.85 0.41 -30.24
C GLN A 28 10.85 -1.06 -29.83
N LYS A 29 11.99 -1.49 -29.31
CA LYS A 29 12.12 -2.82 -28.70
C LYS A 29 11.48 -2.83 -27.33
N ILE A 30 10.77 -3.91 -27.01
CA ILE A 30 10.24 -4.18 -25.68
C ILE A 30 10.66 -5.58 -25.25
N ARG A 31 10.74 -5.79 -23.95
CA ARG A 31 10.86 -7.14 -23.39
C ARG A 31 9.48 -7.64 -23.04
N VAL A 32 9.15 -8.83 -23.54
CA VAL A 32 7.91 -9.54 -23.19
C VAL A 32 8.28 -10.74 -22.32
N VAL A 33 7.51 -10.94 -21.27
CA VAL A 33 7.64 -12.08 -20.34
C VAL A 33 6.31 -12.79 -20.27
N TRP A 34 6.28 -14.03 -20.70
CA TRP A 34 5.11 -14.92 -20.57
C TRP A 34 5.29 -15.72 -19.29
N VAL A 35 4.41 -15.47 -18.33
CA VAL A 35 4.41 -16.18 -17.03
C VAL A 35 3.34 -17.25 -17.09
N TYR A 36 3.73 -18.52 -16.89
CA TYR A 36 2.80 -19.63 -16.86
C TYR A 36 2.09 -19.72 -15.50
N ARG A 37 0.76 -19.76 -15.54
CA ARG A 37 -0.08 -19.90 -14.33
C ARG A 37 -1.06 -21.04 -14.53
N ARG A 38 -0.68 -22.22 -14.06
CA ARG A 38 -1.47 -23.45 -14.14
C ARG A 38 -1.87 -23.82 -15.58
N THR A 39 -2.92 -23.20 -16.11
CA THR A 39 -3.48 -23.49 -17.44
C THR A 39 -3.42 -22.30 -18.38
N ARG A 40 -2.90 -21.16 -17.97
CA ARG A 40 -2.90 -19.91 -18.76
C ARG A 40 -1.55 -19.21 -18.67
N TYR A 41 -1.24 -18.45 -19.71
CA TYR A 41 -0.14 -17.50 -19.71
C TYR A 41 -0.65 -16.11 -19.36
N VAL A 42 0.16 -15.36 -18.63
CA VAL A 42 0.01 -13.93 -18.49
C VAL A 42 1.21 -13.31 -19.20
N ALA A 43 0.97 -12.49 -20.22
CA ALA A 43 2.00 -11.75 -20.91
C ALA A 43 2.20 -10.39 -20.24
N LEU A 44 3.42 -10.15 -19.78
CA LEU A 44 3.87 -8.88 -19.22
C LEU A 44 4.85 -8.25 -20.19
N PHE A 45 4.91 -6.94 -20.28
CA PHE A 45 5.91 -6.29 -21.11
C PHE A 45 6.44 -5.02 -20.46
N THR A 46 7.65 -4.64 -20.87
CA THR A 46 8.29 -3.39 -20.47
C THR A 46 9.07 -2.79 -21.61
N THR A 47 9.14 -1.47 -21.65
CA THR A 47 10.02 -0.71 -22.54
C THR A 47 11.43 -0.56 -21.96
N ASP A 48 11.57 -0.77 -20.65
CA ASP A 48 12.87 -0.79 -19.98
C ASP A 48 13.50 -2.18 -20.12
N LEU A 49 14.50 -2.27 -21.02
CA LEU A 49 15.21 -3.53 -21.30
C LEU A 49 16.22 -3.90 -20.23
N SER A 50 16.53 -2.99 -19.28
CA SER A 50 17.46 -3.25 -18.18
C SER A 50 16.85 -4.12 -17.08
N LEU A 51 15.51 -4.16 -16.99
CA LEU A 51 14.81 -4.94 -15.97
C LEU A 51 14.98 -6.45 -16.18
N SER A 52 15.27 -7.18 -15.12
CA SER A 52 15.29 -8.63 -15.12
C SER A 52 13.86 -9.21 -15.21
N VAL A 53 13.75 -10.49 -15.56
CA VAL A 53 12.47 -11.19 -15.62
C VAL A 53 11.80 -11.20 -14.25
N GLU A 54 12.57 -11.44 -13.20
CA GLU A 54 12.11 -11.45 -11.81
C GLU A 54 11.57 -10.09 -11.38
N GLN A 55 12.26 -9.00 -11.76
CA GLN A 55 11.81 -7.64 -11.46
C GLN A 55 10.49 -7.32 -12.16
N ILE A 56 10.35 -7.67 -13.44
CA ILE A 56 9.12 -7.45 -14.21
C ILE A 56 7.94 -8.17 -13.54
N ILE A 57 8.14 -9.42 -13.14
CA ILE A 57 7.11 -10.23 -12.47
C ILE A 57 6.77 -9.64 -11.07
N ALA A 58 7.79 -9.23 -10.31
CA ALA A 58 7.61 -8.62 -9.00
C ALA A 58 6.87 -7.29 -9.09
N TYR A 59 7.21 -6.41 -10.02
CA TYR A 59 6.54 -5.13 -10.23
C TYR A 59 5.08 -5.30 -10.66
N TYR A 60 4.80 -6.26 -11.52
CA TYR A 60 3.42 -6.59 -11.87
C TYR A 60 2.64 -7.12 -10.65
N GLY A 61 3.27 -7.95 -9.83
CA GLY A 61 2.69 -8.39 -8.57
C GLY A 61 2.42 -7.25 -7.60
N ALA A 62 3.30 -6.24 -7.58
CA ALA A 62 3.13 -5.05 -6.75
C ALA A 62 1.92 -4.17 -7.17
N ARG A 63 1.44 -4.27 -8.43
CA ARG A 63 0.22 -3.60 -8.89
C ARG A 63 -0.99 -3.85 -7.97
N TRP A 64 -1.08 -5.06 -7.39
CA TRP A 64 -2.13 -5.40 -6.44
C TRP A 64 -2.17 -4.52 -5.19
N LYS A 65 -1.07 -3.84 -4.88
CA LYS A 65 -1.02 -2.85 -3.79
C LYS A 65 -1.93 -1.65 -4.04
N ILE A 66 -2.23 -1.32 -5.29
CA ILE A 66 -3.18 -0.26 -5.64
C ILE A 66 -4.58 -0.66 -5.16
N GLU A 67 -4.99 -1.90 -5.42
CA GLU A 67 -6.30 -2.41 -5.02
C GLU A 67 -6.42 -2.52 -3.48
N SER A 68 -5.38 -3.01 -2.80
CA SER A 68 -5.35 -3.01 -1.35
C SER A 68 -5.33 -1.61 -0.76
N GLY A 69 -4.60 -0.66 -1.34
CA GLY A 69 -4.60 0.74 -0.93
C GLY A 69 -5.99 1.40 -1.04
N ILE A 70 -6.70 1.15 -2.14
CA ILE A 70 -8.10 1.61 -2.30
C ILE A 70 -8.99 0.99 -1.21
N LYS A 71 -8.79 -0.28 -0.90
CA LYS A 71 -9.51 -0.96 0.19
C LYS A 71 -9.20 -0.31 1.54
N GLU A 72 -7.95 -0.03 1.82
CA GLU A 72 -7.48 0.62 3.06
C GLU A 72 -8.13 2.00 3.22
N ILE A 73 -8.10 2.84 2.18
CA ILE A 73 -8.73 4.16 2.18
C ILE A 73 -10.23 4.04 2.43
N LYS A 74 -10.91 3.12 1.77
CA LYS A 74 -12.37 2.97 1.87
C LYS A 74 -12.83 2.33 3.18
N GLN A 75 -12.19 1.26 3.59
CA GLN A 75 -12.67 0.41 4.69
C GLN A 75 -12.00 0.74 6.02
N GLU A 76 -10.69 0.96 6.01
CA GLU A 76 -9.94 1.19 7.24
C GLU A 76 -9.98 2.67 7.68
N ILE A 77 -9.86 3.60 6.74
CA ILE A 77 -9.93 5.04 7.02
C ILE A 77 -11.36 5.57 6.89
N GLY A 78 -12.18 4.97 6.03
CA GLY A 78 -13.60 5.28 5.94
C GLY A 78 -13.95 6.36 4.91
N SER A 79 -13.18 6.52 3.84
CA SER A 79 -13.48 7.54 2.80
C SER A 79 -14.86 7.35 2.16
N ALA A 80 -15.39 6.13 2.13
CA ALA A 80 -16.72 5.83 1.62
C ALA A 80 -17.85 6.12 2.62
N ARG A 81 -17.56 6.57 3.83
CA ARG A 81 -18.54 6.85 4.88
C ARG A 81 -19.03 8.31 4.90
N SER A 82 -18.50 9.15 4.02
CA SER A 82 -18.95 10.53 3.91
C SER A 82 -20.41 10.59 3.48
N GLN A 83 -21.24 11.30 4.27
CA GLN A 83 -22.67 11.51 4.00
C GLN A 83 -22.97 12.89 3.43
N THR A 84 -21.95 13.73 3.26
CA THR A 84 -22.15 15.06 2.67
C THR A 84 -22.43 14.98 1.18
N ARG A 85 -23.29 15.87 0.69
CA ARG A 85 -23.57 16.05 -0.73
C ARG A 85 -22.84 17.25 -1.34
N ASN A 86 -22.11 18.02 -0.55
CA ASN A 86 -21.31 19.13 -1.03
C ASN A 86 -20.05 18.59 -1.71
N ALA A 87 -19.85 18.89 -2.98
CA ALA A 87 -18.75 18.39 -3.79
C ALA A 87 -17.36 18.74 -3.21
N GLN A 88 -17.21 19.97 -2.70
CA GLN A 88 -15.95 20.41 -2.08
C GLN A 88 -15.67 19.64 -0.77
N ALA A 89 -16.70 19.42 0.04
CA ALA A 89 -16.56 18.65 1.27
C ALA A 89 -16.22 17.19 1.01
N VAL A 90 -16.81 16.58 -0.04
CA VAL A 90 -16.45 15.21 -0.47
C VAL A 90 -14.99 15.15 -0.92
N SER A 91 -14.55 16.11 -1.74
CA SER A 91 -13.15 16.19 -2.20
C SER A 91 -12.18 16.35 -1.03
N ASN A 92 -12.47 17.28 -0.12
CA ASN A 92 -11.64 17.50 1.08
C ASN A 92 -11.57 16.26 1.94
N HIS A 93 -12.72 15.60 2.19
CA HIS A 93 -12.76 14.36 2.96
C HIS A 93 -11.88 13.27 2.34
N LEU A 94 -11.97 13.08 1.01
CA LEU A 94 -11.12 12.11 0.32
C LEU A 94 -9.63 12.45 0.44
N GLN A 95 -9.26 13.72 0.29
CA GLN A 95 -7.87 14.18 0.44
C GLN A 95 -7.35 13.90 1.86
N PHE A 96 -8.15 14.15 2.90
CA PHE A 96 -7.79 13.80 4.28
C PHE A 96 -7.61 12.30 4.47
N CYS A 97 -8.48 11.48 3.90
CA CYS A 97 -8.33 10.03 3.97
C CYS A 97 -7.06 9.55 3.27
N MET A 98 -6.72 10.11 2.11
CA MET A 98 -5.47 9.80 1.41
C MET A 98 -4.25 10.21 2.23
N MET A 99 -4.27 11.41 2.84
CA MET A 99 -3.20 11.89 3.71
C MET A 99 -3.02 10.99 4.95
N ALA A 100 -4.11 10.63 5.63
CA ALA A 100 -4.07 9.72 6.77
C ALA A 100 -3.49 8.35 6.40
N THR A 101 -3.86 7.82 5.23
CA THR A 101 -3.28 6.58 4.69
C THR A 101 -1.78 6.71 4.44
N SER A 102 -1.35 7.81 3.82
CA SER A 102 0.06 8.07 3.54
C SER A 102 0.88 8.21 4.82
N LEU A 103 0.38 8.95 5.80
CA LEU A 103 1.03 9.10 7.11
C LEU A 103 1.14 7.76 7.84
N THR A 104 0.12 6.91 7.77
CA THR A 104 0.16 5.57 8.35
C THR A 104 1.28 4.72 7.74
N TRP A 105 1.44 4.76 6.41
CA TRP A 105 2.51 4.03 5.73
C TRP A 105 3.91 4.63 5.98
N ILE A 106 4.03 5.97 6.03
CA ILE A 106 5.28 6.64 6.40
C ILE A 106 5.69 6.27 7.83
N TYR A 107 4.73 6.22 8.75
CA TYR A 107 4.98 5.77 10.12
C TYR A 107 5.47 4.32 10.15
N ALA A 108 4.81 3.43 9.39
CA ALA A 108 5.20 2.02 9.28
C ALA A 108 6.62 1.84 8.74
N ASP A 109 7.01 2.63 7.75
CA ASP A 109 8.35 2.59 7.13
C ASP A 109 9.46 3.01 8.10
N ARG A 110 9.13 3.87 9.07
CA ARG A 110 10.08 4.37 10.08
C ARG A 110 10.15 3.55 11.36
N LEU A 111 9.33 2.50 11.48
CA LEU A 111 9.39 1.61 12.64
C LEU A 111 10.69 0.81 12.66
N SER A 112 11.34 0.77 13.82
CA SER A 112 12.52 -0.07 14.05
C SER A 112 12.17 -1.55 14.27
N TYR A 113 10.89 -1.89 14.37
CA TYR A 113 10.39 -3.24 14.62
C TYR A 113 9.14 -3.54 13.80
N THR A 114 8.85 -4.82 13.61
CA THR A 114 7.66 -5.26 12.87
C THR A 114 6.44 -5.23 13.79
N PRO A 115 5.35 -4.54 13.42
CA PRO A 115 4.10 -4.54 14.16
C PRO A 115 3.55 -5.94 14.39
N SER A 116 3.05 -6.21 15.61
CA SER A 116 2.37 -7.47 15.90
C SER A 116 1.06 -7.56 15.13
N ARG A 117 0.82 -8.70 14.49
CA ARG A 117 -0.46 -8.94 13.80
C ARG A 117 -1.56 -9.29 14.80
N ARG A 118 -2.69 -8.62 14.67
CA ARG A 118 -3.91 -8.99 15.39
C ARG A 118 -4.42 -10.38 14.96
N HIS A 119 -4.33 -10.67 13.66
CA HIS A 119 -4.72 -11.97 13.10
C HIS A 119 -3.49 -12.62 12.45
N GLN A 120 -3.00 -13.68 13.06
CA GLN A 120 -1.91 -14.46 12.51
C GLN A 120 -2.38 -15.20 11.26
N VAL A 121 -1.62 -15.09 10.18
CA VAL A 121 -1.86 -15.80 8.92
C VAL A 121 -0.65 -16.67 8.67
N GLN A 122 -0.88 -17.98 8.58
CA GLN A 122 0.18 -18.97 8.37
C GLN A 122 1.04 -18.61 7.15
N GLY A 123 2.36 -18.58 7.35
CA GLY A 123 3.34 -18.27 6.30
C GLY A 123 3.41 -16.79 5.89
N ARG A 124 2.89 -15.86 6.71
CA ARG A 124 3.09 -14.42 6.55
C ARG A 124 3.80 -13.83 7.76
N SER A 125 4.95 -13.21 7.52
CA SER A 125 5.69 -12.43 8.52
C SER A 125 5.36 -10.93 8.46
N SER A 126 4.70 -10.48 7.38
CA SER A 126 4.35 -9.07 7.17
C SER A 126 3.14 -8.64 7.99
N PHE A 127 3.11 -7.40 8.42
CA PHE A 127 1.98 -6.76 9.10
C PHE A 127 0.90 -6.27 8.10
N ALA A 128 -0.29 -5.93 8.60
CA ALA A 128 -1.36 -5.32 7.83
C ALA A 128 -1.44 -3.81 8.15
N PHE A 129 -2.07 -3.04 7.27
CA PHE A 129 -2.36 -1.63 7.49
C PHE A 129 -3.09 -1.37 8.81
N SER A 130 -4.10 -2.19 9.12
CA SER A 130 -4.86 -2.11 10.37
C SER A 130 -4.02 -2.33 11.63
N ASP A 131 -2.93 -3.09 11.55
CA ASP A 131 -2.03 -3.30 12.69
C ASP A 131 -1.23 -2.01 12.99
N VAL A 132 -0.75 -1.33 11.94
CA VAL A 132 -0.05 -0.04 12.07
C VAL A 132 -1.00 1.03 12.58
N ARG A 133 -2.21 1.10 12.04
CA ARG A 133 -3.23 2.05 12.47
C ARG A 133 -3.54 1.90 13.97
N ARG A 134 -3.69 0.65 14.45
CA ARG A 134 -3.89 0.37 15.86
C ARG A 134 -2.72 0.89 16.72
N MET A 135 -1.48 0.63 16.29
CA MET A 135 -0.30 1.13 17.01
C MET A 135 -0.27 2.65 17.11
N ILE A 136 -0.61 3.36 16.03
CA ILE A 136 -0.70 4.82 16.04
C ILE A 136 -1.77 5.27 17.02
N ALA A 137 -2.94 4.62 17.04
CA ALA A 137 -4.01 4.94 17.96
C ALA A 137 -3.60 4.70 19.42
N GLU A 138 -2.94 3.58 19.71
CA GLU A 138 -2.42 3.25 21.03
C GLU A 138 -1.36 4.30 21.48
N ALA A 139 -0.41 4.64 20.61
CA ALA A 139 0.60 5.65 20.87
C ALA A 139 -0.01 7.05 21.10
N ALA A 140 -1.06 7.39 20.35
CA ALA A 140 -1.75 8.68 20.51
C ALA A 140 -2.53 8.80 21.83
N LEU A 141 -2.89 7.68 22.44
CA LEU A 141 -3.52 7.64 23.77
C LEU A 141 -2.52 7.67 24.90
N ASP A 142 -1.23 7.48 24.63
CA ASP A 142 -0.18 7.58 25.62
C ASP A 142 -0.03 9.03 26.10
N LYS A 143 0.06 9.20 27.42
CA LYS A 143 0.23 10.53 28.04
C LYS A 143 1.51 11.21 27.58
N ASP A 144 2.58 10.45 27.36
CA ASP A 144 3.86 10.98 26.93
C ASP A 144 3.79 11.50 25.48
N PHE A 145 3.03 10.86 24.60
CA PHE A 145 2.79 11.36 23.24
C PHE A 145 2.07 12.72 23.27
N GLN A 146 1.13 12.91 24.16
CA GLN A 146 0.42 14.17 24.33
C GLN A 146 1.35 15.31 24.78
N THR A 147 2.44 15.00 25.51
CA THR A 147 3.44 15.99 25.92
C THR A 147 4.39 16.36 24.79
N LEU A 148 4.57 15.50 23.80
CA LEU A 148 5.41 15.74 22.62
C LEU A 148 4.70 16.58 21.54
N LEU A 149 3.38 16.66 21.60
CA LEU A 149 2.64 17.57 20.73
C LEU A 149 2.95 19.00 21.16
N PRO A 150 3.27 19.91 20.21
CA PRO A 150 3.44 21.31 20.57
C PRO A 150 2.21 21.73 21.36
N LYS A 151 2.40 22.31 22.55
CA LYS A 151 1.32 22.87 23.36
C LYS A 151 0.56 23.85 22.47
N ALA A 152 -0.40 23.35 21.73
CA ALA A 152 -1.40 24.20 21.11
C ALA A 152 -2.07 24.89 22.31
N GLU A 153 -1.83 26.19 22.45
CA GLU A 153 -2.55 27.02 23.38
C GLU A 153 -4.01 26.60 23.32
N GLN A 154 -4.49 25.94 24.35
CA GLN A 154 -5.86 25.58 24.68
C GLN A 154 -6.88 25.70 23.50
N GLN A 155 -6.56 25.16 22.36
CA GLN A 155 -7.54 25.04 21.31
C GLN A 155 -8.45 23.84 21.62
N PRO A 156 -9.77 24.01 21.46
CA PRO A 156 -10.73 23.00 21.84
C PRO A 156 -10.42 21.68 21.12
N LEU A 157 -10.84 20.57 21.73
CA LEU A 157 -10.70 19.16 21.33
C LEU A 157 -10.99 18.82 19.83
N ASN A 158 -11.33 19.80 19.05
CA ASN A 158 -11.57 19.73 17.60
C ASN A 158 -10.33 20.10 16.76
N SER A 159 -9.13 20.03 17.34
CA SER A 159 -7.93 20.31 16.55
C SER A 159 -7.78 19.32 15.40
N PHE A 160 -7.21 19.79 14.31
CA PHE A 160 -6.88 19.03 13.11
C PHE A 160 -6.18 17.68 13.44
N ILE A 161 -5.26 17.69 14.40
CA ILE A 161 -4.53 16.50 14.87
C ILE A 161 -5.48 15.48 15.51
N HIS A 162 -6.43 15.92 16.34
CA HIS A 162 -7.41 15.04 16.97
C HIS A 162 -8.35 14.41 15.94
N THR A 163 -8.72 15.16 14.90
CA THR A 163 -9.51 14.64 13.77
C THR A 163 -8.71 13.62 12.96
N LEU A 164 -7.43 13.89 12.68
CA LEU A 164 -6.53 12.93 12.04
C LEU A 164 -6.37 11.64 12.85
N LEU A 165 -6.15 11.75 14.15
CA LEU A 165 -6.01 10.59 15.03
C LEU A 165 -7.28 9.74 15.08
N ARG A 166 -8.46 10.37 15.10
CA ARG A 166 -9.75 9.65 15.00
C ARG A 166 -9.94 8.94 13.66
N MET A 167 -9.43 9.51 12.58
CA MET A 167 -9.50 8.87 11.26
C MET A 167 -8.56 7.68 11.13
N VAL A 168 -7.46 7.67 11.89
CA VAL A 168 -6.46 6.59 11.91
C VAL A 168 -6.81 5.51 12.94
N ALA A 169 -7.52 5.83 14.02
CA ALA A 169 -7.99 4.89 15.03
C ALA A 169 -9.24 4.11 14.59
#